data_94069b2f1661d241cbb83756b8585257
#
_entry.id   94069b2f1661d241cbb83756b8585257
#
_cell.length_a   1.000
_cell.length_b   1.000
_cell.length_c   1.000
_cell.angle_alpha   90.00
_cell.angle_beta   90.00
_cell.angle_gamma   90.00
#
_symmetry.space_group_name_H-M   'P 1'
#
loop_
_entity.id
_entity.type
_entity.pdbx_description
1 polymer ?
#
loop_
_entity_poly.entity_id
_entity_poly.type
_entity_poly.pdbx_seq_one_letter_code
_entity_poly.pdbx_strand_id
1 'polypeptide(L)' 'MSNFVICINNDNNPASLILGKVYRKLPDVEAEAHDMFRIIDEDKSEPDGYLYPSSMFAPVELPEAAERALLAADA' A
#
# COMPACT_ATOMS: atom_id res chain seq x y z
N MET A 1 -7.83 3.43 12.36
CA MET A 1 -7.82 3.41 10.90
C MET A 1 -6.68 2.56 10.42
N SER A 2 -6.93 1.73 9.43
CA SER A 2 -5.92 0.83 8.91
C SER A 2 -4.93 1.58 8.02
N ASN A 3 -3.64 1.31 8.20
CA ASN A 3 -2.58 1.81 7.33
C ASN A 3 -2.16 0.74 6.32
N PHE A 4 -2.97 -0.29 6.15
CA PHE A 4 -2.69 -1.40 5.25
C PHE A 4 -3.82 -1.58 4.27
N VAL A 5 -3.46 -1.93 3.04
CA VAL A 5 -4.42 -2.19 1.97
C VAL A 5 -3.97 -3.42 1.20
N ILE A 6 -4.93 -4.11 0.59
CA ILE A 6 -4.62 -5.24 -0.28
C ILE A 6 -4.75 -4.80 -1.74
N CYS A 7 -3.80 -5.22 -2.57
CA CYS A 7 -3.83 -4.92 -4.00
C CYS A 7 -4.90 -5.80 -4.68
N ILE A 8 -5.91 -5.17 -5.26
CA ILE A 8 -6.99 -5.86 -5.97
C ILE A 8 -6.92 -5.67 -7.48
N ASN A 9 -6.01 -4.80 -7.94
CA ASN A 9 -5.79 -4.55 -9.36
C ASN A 9 -4.35 -4.06 -9.53
N ASN A 10 -3.56 -4.74 -10.38
CA ASN A 10 -2.19 -4.32 -10.68
C ASN A 10 -2.00 -4.01 -12.16
N ASP A 11 -3.06 -3.67 -12.88
CA ASP A 11 -2.99 -3.33 -14.31
C ASP A 11 -1.99 -2.20 -14.53
N ASN A 12 -1.11 -2.38 -15.51
CA ASN A 12 -0.04 -1.47 -15.89
C ASN A 12 1.09 -1.35 -14.86
N ASN A 13 1.04 -2.12 -13.74
CA ASN A 13 2.05 -2.05 -12.69
C ASN A 13 2.46 -3.45 -12.18
N PRO A 14 2.62 -4.46 -13.07
CA PRO A 14 2.87 -5.83 -12.59
C PRO A 14 4.24 -6.02 -11.94
N ALA A 15 5.19 -5.13 -12.20
CA ALA A 15 6.52 -5.19 -11.61
C ALA A 15 6.57 -4.57 -10.21
N SER A 16 5.68 -3.62 -9.92
CA SER A 16 5.70 -2.88 -8.66
C SER A 16 4.60 -3.29 -7.68
N LEU A 17 3.55 -3.97 -8.14
CA LEU A 17 2.44 -4.43 -7.32
C LEU A 17 2.12 -5.89 -7.61
N ILE A 18 1.95 -6.66 -6.54
CA ILE A 18 1.53 -8.07 -6.64
C ILE A 18 0.07 -8.16 -6.27
N LEU A 19 -0.74 -8.73 -7.17
CA LEU A 19 -2.18 -8.90 -6.93
C LEU A 19 -2.41 -9.78 -5.71
N GLY A 20 -3.28 -9.32 -4.81
CA GLY A 20 -3.60 -10.04 -3.59
C GLY A 20 -2.62 -9.86 -2.45
N LYS A 21 -1.56 -9.08 -2.63
CA LYS A 21 -0.60 -8.80 -1.56
C LYS A 21 -1.04 -7.59 -0.75
N VAL A 22 -0.73 -7.61 0.54
CA VAL A 22 -0.98 -6.49 1.45
C VAL A 22 0.21 -5.53 1.40
N TYR A 23 -0.09 -4.24 1.25
CA TYR A 23 0.91 -3.16 1.22
C TYR A 23 0.62 -2.14 2.30
N ARG A 24 1.68 -1.47 2.75
CA ARG A 24 1.58 -0.37 3.68
C ARG A 24 1.18 0.91 2.92
N LYS A 25 0.16 1.59 3.44
CA LYS A 25 -0.27 2.88 2.94
C LYS A 25 0.26 3.97 3.87
N LEU A 26 0.98 4.95 3.32
CA LEU A 26 1.42 6.10 4.10
C LEU A 26 0.33 7.17 4.10
N PRO A 27 0.13 7.87 5.24
CA PRO A 27 -0.83 8.96 5.29
C PRO A 27 -0.44 10.07 4.32
N ASP A 28 -1.38 10.48 3.48
CA ASP A 28 -1.18 11.59 2.54
C ASP A 28 -2.55 12.19 2.22
N VAL A 29 -2.93 13.20 2.98
CA VAL A 29 -4.26 13.81 2.88
C VAL A 29 -4.50 14.39 1.49
N GLU A 30 -3.49 15.00 0.89
CA GLU A 30 -3.62 15.59 -0.44
C GLU A 30 -3.83 14.52 -1.51
N ALA A 31 -3.08 13.43 -1.45
CA ALA A 31 -3.25 12.32 -2.38
C ALA A 31 -4.65 11.71 -2.24
N GLU A 32 -5.10 11.48 -1.02
CA GLU A 32 -6.41 10.89 -0.77
C GLU A 32 -7.54 11.79 -1.23
N ALA A 33 -7.36 13.11 -1.19
CA ALA A 33 -8.33 14.06 -1.73
C ALA A 33 -8.46 13.95 -3.25
N HIS A 34 -7.48 13.37 -3.93
CA HIS A 34 -7.48 13.14 -5.37
C HIS A 34 -7.66 11.67 -5.73
N ASP A 35 -8.21 10.87 -4.81
CA ASP A 35 -8.47 9.44 -5.01
C ASP A 35 -7.20 8.64 -5.29
N MET A 36 -6.08 9.05 -4.67
CA MET A 36 -4.80 8.37 -4.77
C MET A 36 -4.35 7.92 -3.39
N PHE A 37 -3.60 6.82 -3.35
CA PHE A 37 -2.93 6.36 -2.14
C PHE A 37 -1.42 6.41 -2.33
N ARG A 38 -0.70 6.75 -1.28
CA ARG A 38 0.76 6.65 -1.25
C ARG A 38 1.11 5.28 -0.68
N ILE A 39 1.74 4.45 -1.52
CA ILE A 39 1.95 3.02 -1.23
C ILE A 39 3.45 2.72 -1.21
N ILE A 40 3.88 1.97 -0.20
CA ILE A 40 5.21 1.34 -0.20
C ILE A 40 5.06 0.06 -1.01
N ASP A 41 5.52 0.08 -2.27
CA ASP A 41 5.35 -1.03 -3.22
C ASP A 41 6.57 -1.96 -3.24
N GLU A 42 6.70 -2.77 -4.31
CA GLU A 42 7.82 -3.71 -4.42
C GLU A 42 9.17 -3.00 -4.65
N ASP A 43 9.15 -1.76 -5.12
CA ASP A 43 10.36 -0.95 -5.29
C ASP A 43 10.69 -0.24 -3.99
N LYS A 44 11.58 -0.82 -3.20
CA LYS A 44 11.97 -0.28 -1.88
C LYS A 44 13.02 0.82 -1.96
N SER A 45 13.41 1.25 -3.17
CA SER A 45 14.36 2.34 -3.34
C SER A 45 13.77 3.70 -2.98
N GLU A 46 12.44 3.82 -2.96
CA GLU A 46 11.74 5.07 -2.65
C GLU A 46 11.10 4.97 -1.26
N PRO A 47 11.69 5.60 -0.23
CA PRO A 47 11.16 5.49 1.14
C PRO A 47 9.81 6.18 1.33
N ASP A 48 9.48 7.15 0.47
CA ASP A 48 8.20 7.85 0.52
C ASP A 48 7.11 7.16 -0.29
N GLY A 49 7.43 6.02 -0.90
CA GLY A 49 6.49 5.26 -1.72
C GLY A 49 6.10 5.97 -3.01
N TYR A 50 5.11 5.41 -3.69
CA TYR A 50 4.61 5.93 -4.95
C TYR A 50 3.10 6.11 -4.88
N LEU A 51 2.57 7.04 -5.68
CA LEU A 51 1.14 7.30 -5.75
C LEU A 51 0.47 6.35 -6.74
N TYR A 52 -0.64 5.75 -6.32
CA TYR A 52 -1.47 4.86 -7.14
C TYR A 52 -2.93 5.24 -6.98
N PRO A 53 -3.77 4.99 -8.00
CA PRO A 53 -5.22 5.16 -7.84
C PRO A 53 -5.74 4.31 -6.69
N SER A 54 -6.57 4.90 -5.83
CA SER A 54 -7.12 4.21 -4.67
C SER A 54 -7.98 3.00 -5.08
N SER A 55 -8.54 3.02 -6.28
CA SER A 55 -9.36 1.91 -6.81
C SER A 55 -8.58 0.62 -7.02
N MET A 56 -7.24 0.67 -7.01
CA MET A 56 -6.40 -0.52 -7.14
C MET A 56 -6.27 -1.30 -5.82
N PHE A 57 -6.82 -0.78 -4.74
CA PHE A 57 -6.64 -1.33 -3.40
C PHE A 57 -7.96 -1.39 -2.64
N ALA A 58 -8.01 -2.32 -1.68
CA ALA A 58 -9.09 -2.38 -0.70
C ALA A 58 -8.49 -2.29 0.70
N PRO A 59 -9.15 -1.60 1.65
CA PRO A 59 -8.63 -1.53 3.01
C PRO A 59 -8.73 -2.89 3.70
N VAL A 60 -7.75 -3.19 4.56
CA VAL A 60 -7.74 -4.41 5.35
C VAL A 60 -7.51 -4.07 6.82
N GLU A 61 -8.19 -4.80 7.71
CA GLU A 61 -7.96 -4.76 9.13
C GLU A 61 -7.10 -5.96 9.49
N LEU A 62 -5.94 -5.71 10.11
CA LEU A 62 -5.00 -6.76 10.46
C LEU A 62 -4.89 -6.90 11.97
N PRO A 63 -4.72 -8.14 12.47
CA PRO A 63 -4.32 -8.34 13.86
C PRO A 63 -2.98 -7.63 14.14
N GLU A 64 -2.77 -7.19 15.37
CA GLU A 64 -1.57 -6.46 15.75
C GLU A 64 -0.29 -7.22 15.40
N ALA A 65 -0.27 -8.53 15.60
CA ALA A 65 0.91 -9.34 15.28
C ALA A 65 1.23 -9.32 13.78
N ALA A 66 0.20 -9.30 12.92
CA ALA A 66 0.40 -9.20 11.47
C ALA A 66 0.92 -7.83 11.06
N GLU A 67 0.39 -6.76 11.68
CA GLU A 67 0.89 -5.41 11.42
C GLU A 67 2.36 -5.28 11.80
N ARG A 68 2.75 -5.81 12.96
CA ARG A 68 4.15 -5.78 13.41
C ARG A 68 5.07 -6.53 12.44
N ALA A 69 4.61 -7.68 11.94
CA ALA A 69 5.41 -8.46 10.99
C ALA A 69 5.62 -7.70 9.68
N LEU A 70 4.57 -7.05 9.18
CA LEU A 70 4.66 -6.26 7.94
C LEU A 70 5.54 -5.04 8.12
N LEU A 71 5.43 -4.33 9.24
CA LEU A 71 6.27 -3.17 9.53
C LEU A 71 7.74 -3.57 9.67
N ALA A 72 8.03 -4.70 10.29
CA ALA A 72 9.38 -5.22 10.41
C ALA A 72 9.97 -5.60 9.05
N ALA A 73 9.15 -6.16 8.15
CA ALA A 73 9.59 -6.52 6.81
C ALA A 73 9.91 -5.29 5.95
N ASP A 74 9.26 -4.16 6.22
CA ASP A 74 9.49 -2.90 5.50
C ASP A 74 10.67 -2.09 6.05
N ALA A 75 11.20 -2.49 7.18
CA ALA A 75 12.30 -1.76 7.84
C ALA A 75 13.64 -1.96 7.13
#